data_a08ff23118f528460a6df08e54ec0385
#
_entry.id   a08ff23118f528460a6df08e54ec0385
#
_cell.length_a   1.000
_cell.length_b   1.000
_cell.length_c   1.000
_cell.angle_alpha   90.00
_cell.angle_beta   90.00
_cell.angle_gamma   90.00
#
_symmetry.space_group_name_H-M   'P 1'
#
loop_
_entity.id
_entity.type
_entity.pdbx_description
1 polymer ?
#
loop_
_entity_poly.entity_id
_entity_poly.type
_entity_poly.pdbx_seq_one_letter_code
_entity_poly.pdbx_strand_id
1 'polypeptide(L)'
;MFGGQTIIPIDRMEPPFWVTDYSLQQRYFSIFHITSETTPGYVQALHKFAPSHLIGYPSILAVLAYHILELGLPAPALKVIICNSEQVLEHQRKLMVEAFKCPVIETYGMAEITAAASECTAGTLHTWPEAGILEVYHPEEAVYVNEKGIEGDFVMTGLLNPDMPLIRYRNGDRGSLPDWEARCECGRSLPRFGSIQGRTKDLILTADGRKLYILDSIFNGLPIVEAQLIQESLSSFVVKLVPLDHTGSSLAELDAK
;
A
#
# COMPACT_ATOMS: atom_id res chain seq x y z
N MET A 1 1.16 -14.27 -4.43
CA MET A 1 1.11 -13.27 -3.34
C MET A 1 2.50 -12.69 -3.15
N PHE A 2 2.61 -11.37 -3.04
CA PHE A 2 3.84 -10.60 -2.82
C PHE A 2 3.72 -9.84 -1.50
N GLY A 3 3.96 -10.53 -0.40
CA GLY A 3 3.83 -9.97 0.95
C GLY A 3 5.18 -9.90 1.67
N GLY A 4 5.25 -9.15 2.79
CA GLY A 4 6.49 -8.90 3.54
C GLY A 4 7.06 -10.09 4.30
N GLN A 5 6.51 -11.29 4.13
CA GLN A 5 7.02 -12.48 4.81
C GLN A 5 8.31 -12.98 4.15
N THR A 6 9.31 -13.30 4.97
CA THR A 6 10.55 -13.94 4.50
C THR A 6 10.29 -15.42 4.24
N ILE A 7 9.87 -15.76 3.02
CA ILE A 7 9.50 -17.13 2.62
C ILE A 7 10.70 -17.98 2.22
N ILE A 8 11.81 -17.34 1.89
CA ILE A 8 13.12 -17.94 1.59
C ILE A 8 14.21 -17.05 2.19
N PRO A 9 15.40 -17.57 2.49
CA PRO A 9 16.52 -16.77 3.00
C PRO A 9 16.84 -15.60 2.07
N ILE A 10 17.08 -14.39 2.63
CA ILE A 10 17.34 -13.18 1.85
C ILE A 10 18.66 -13.23 1.10
N ASP A 11 19.64 -13.97 1.64
CA ASP A 11 20.96 -14.19 1.04
C ASP A 11 20.98 -15.26 -0.06
N ARG A 12 19.84 -15.86 -0.37
CA ARG A 12 19.73 -16.84 -1.45
C ARG A 12 19.89 -16.15 -2.81
N MET A 13 20.89 -16.56 -3.56
CA MET A 13 21.23 -15.98 -4.87
C MET A 13 20.61 -16.72 -6.07
N GLU A 14 20.05 -17.90 -5.85
CA GLU A 14 19.53 -18.76 -6.92
C GLU A 14 18.04 -19.05 -6.78
N PRO A 15 17.31 -19.10 -7.90
CA PRO A 15 15.88 -19.46 -7.89
C PRO A 15 15.69 -20.93 -7.40
N PRO A 16 14.46 -21.31 -6.99
CA PRO A 16 13.24 -20.51 -7.05
C PRO A 16 13.14 -19.48 -5.92
N PHE A 17 12.67 -18.26 -6.26
CA PHE A 17 12.38 -17.20 -5.28
C PHE A 17 10.90 -17.20 -4.85
N TRP A 18 10.29 -18.37 -4.82
CA TRP A 18 8.89 -18.59 -4.43
C TRP A 18 8.68 -19.94 -3.80
N VAL A 19 7.58 -20.04 -3.03
CA VAL A 19 7.07 -21.26 -2.43
C VAL A 19 5.62 -21.44 -2.83
N THR A 20 5.18 -22.67 -3.11
CA THR A 20 3.80 -22.98 -3.46
C THR A 20 3.13 -23.73 -2.33
N ASP A 21 2.02 -23.20 -1.85
CA ASP A 21 1.08 -23.89 -0.99
C ASP A 21 0.03 -24.59 -1.87
N TYR A 22 0.10 -25.90 -1.94
CA TYR A 22 -0.82 -26.69 -2.76
C TYR A 22 -2.19 -26.85 -2.12
N SER A 23 -2.29 -26.72 -0.79
CA SER A 23 -3.55 -26.84 -0.07
C SER A 23 -4.45 -25.62 -0.29
N LEU A 24 -3.85 -24.45 -0.31
CA LEU A 24 -4.52 -23.17 -0.56
C LEU A 24 -4.52 -22.77 -2.04
N GLN A 25 -3.83 -23.54 -2.91
CA GLN A 25 -3.58 -23.16 -4.31
C GLN A 25 -2.99 -21.77 -4.46
N GLN A 26 -2.04 -21.43 -3.59
CA GLN A 26 -1.37 -20.14 -3.54
C GLN A 26 0.12 -20.27 -3.79
N ARG A 27 0.71 -19.25 -4.41
CA ARG A 27 2.15 -19.12 -4.56
C ARG A 27 2.60 -17.81 -3.93
N TYR A 28 3.54 -17.92 -3.01
CA TYR A 28 4.18 -16.83 -2.32
C TYR A 28 5.51 -16.52 -3.01
N PHE A 29 5.71 -15.28 -3.42
CA PHE A 29 6.93 -14.82 -4.06
C PHE A 29 7.74 -13.97 -3.08
N SER A 30 9.04 -14.15 -3.04
CA SER A 30 9.92 -13.27 -2.28
C SER A 30 9.93 -11.87 -2.89
N ILE A 31 9.73 -10.87 -2.06
CA ILE A 31 9.80 -9.47 -2.47
C ILE A 31 11.24 -8.93 -2.48
N PHE A 32 12.15 -9.61 -1.77
CA PHE A 32 13.55 -9.18 -1.59
C PHE A 32 14.46 -9.52 -2.76
N HIS A 33 14.00 -10.31 -3.72
CA HIS A 33 14.81 -10.79 -4.83
C HIS A 33 14.33 -10.28 -6.19
N ILE A 34 13.45 -9.27 -6.22
CA ILE A 34 12.95 -8.69 -7.47
C ILE A 34 13.99 -7.68 -7.99
N THR A 35 14.62 -8.02 -9.08
CA THR A 35 15.57 -7.18 -9.83
C THR A 35 15.31 -7.32 -11.33
N SER A 36 15.96 -6.51 -12.17
CA SER A 36 15.89 -6.69 -13.63
C SER A 36 16.37 -8.08 -14.07
N GLU A 37 17.38 -8.65 -13.40
CA GLU A 37 17.96 -9.95 -13.74
C GLU A 37 17.07 -11.12 -13.35
N THR A 38 16.36 -11.01 -12.21
CA THR A 38 15.52 -12.10 -11.69
C THR A 38 14.07 -12.04 -12.18
N THR A 39 13.60 -10.88 -12.61
CA THR A 39 12.23 -10.67 -13.09
C THR A 39 11.78 -11.64 -14.19
N PRO A 40 12.62 -12.04 -15.19
CA PRO A 40 12.22 -13.05 -16.17
C PRO A 40 11.81 -14.37 -15.52
N GLY A 41 12.49 -14.79 -14.43
CA GLY A 41 12.14 -15.98 -13.66
C GLY A 41 10.79 -15.86 -12.94
N TYR A 42 10.49 -14.68 -12.36
CA TYR A 42 9.19 -14.39 -11.75
C TYR A 42 8.07 -14.45 -12.78
N VAL A 43 8.24 -13.85 -13.93
CA VAL A 43 7.26 -13.85 -15.03
C VAL A 43 7.01 -15.28 -15.52
N GLN A 44 8.06 -16.07 -15.75
CA GLN A 44 7.94 -17.47 -16.13
C GLN A 44 7.17 -18.29 -15.08
N ALA A 45 7.47 -18.08 -13.78
CA ALA A 45 6.79 -18.75 -12.69
C ALA A 45 5.31 -18.35 -12.59
N LEU A 46 4.98 -17.08 -12.86
CA LEU A 46 3.61 -16.60 -12.93
C LEU A 46 2.86 -17.22 -14.11
N HIS A 47 3.44 -17.27 -15.31
CA HIS A 47 2.82 -17.95 -16.45
C HIS A 47 2.56 -19.43 -16.18
N LYS A 48 3.53 -20.14 -15.60
CA LYS A 48 3.37 -21.56 -15.25
C LYS A 48 2.30 -21.82 -14.19
N PHE A 49 2.17 -20.89 -13.22
CA PHE A 49 1.16 -21.01 -12.16
C PHE A 49 -0.22 -20.53 -12.62
N ALA A 50 -0.27 -19.63 -13.59
CA ALA A 50 -1.47 -19.04 -14.18
C ALA A 50 -2.49 -18.50 -13.15
N PRO A 51 -2.09 -17.58 -12.25
CA PRO A 51 -2.99 -17.04 -11.25
C PRO A 51 -4.06 -16.18 -11.90
N SER A 52 -5.27 -16.17 -11.33
CA SER A 52 -6.33 -15.25 -11.74
C SER A 52 -6.11 -13.82 -11.24
N HIS A 53 -5.37 -13.66 -10.14
CA HIS A 53 -5.10 -12.38 -9.49
C HIS A 53 -3.75 -12.38 -8.77
N LEU A 54 -3.19 -11.19 -8.58
CA LEU A 54 -2.06 -10.96 -7.70
C LEU A 54 -2.53 -10.20 -6.46
N ILE A 55 -1.93 -10.52 -5.32
CA ILE A 55 -2.10 -9.77 -4.07
C ILE A 55 -0.72 -9.37 -3.57
N GLY A 56 -0.54 -8.12 -3.15
CA GLY A 56 0.74 -7.69 -2.61
C GLY A 56 0.84 -6.19 -2.32
N TYR A 57 2.02 -5.79 -1.89
CA TYR A 57 2.34 -4.40 -1.64
C TYR A 57 2.40 -3.62 -2.95
N PRO A 58 1.75 -2.45 -3.06
CA PRO A 58 1.77 -1.64 -4.27
C PRO A 58 3.19 -1.25 -4.70
N SER A 59 4.08 -0.89 -3.77
CA SER A 59 5.48 -0.58 -4.05
C SER A 59 6.19 -1.74 -4.76
N ILE A 60 6.04 -2.95 -4.25
CA ILE A 60 6.66 -4.17 -4.80
C ILE A 60 6.08 -4.56 -6.16
N LEU A 61 4.76 -4.51 -6.29
CA LEU A 61 4.08 -4.84 -7.54
C LEU A 61 4.38 -3.80 -8.64
N ALA A 62 4.59 -2.54 -8.26
CA ALA A 62 5.03 -1.49 -9.18
C ALA A 62 6.48 -1.71 -9.67
N VAL A 63 7.39 -2.14 -8.79
CA VAL A 63 8.77 -2.51 -9.19
C VAL A 63 8.76 -3.69 -10.15
N LEU A 64 7.97 -4.72 -9.88
CA LEU A 64 7.80 -5.85 -10.80
C LEU A 64 7.23 -5.39 -12.14
N ALA A 65 6.20 -4.53 -12.13
CA ALA A 65 5.60 -3.95 -13.32
C ALA A 65 6.60 -3.13 -14.14
N TYR A 66 7.41 -2.31 -13.46
CA TYR A 66 8.47 -1.52 -14.09
C TYR A 66 9.46 -2.41 -14.85
N HIS A 67 9.99 -3.46 -14.20
CA HIS A 67 10.92 -4.37 -14.87
C HIS A 67 10.28 -5.16 -16.02
N ILE A 68 9.00 -5.53 -15.90
CA ILE A 68 8.26 -6.18 -16.98
C ILE A 68 8.21 -5.27 -18.23
N LEU A 69 7.89 -3.99 -18.01
CA LEU A 69 7.83 -3.00 -19.11
C LEU A 69 9.20 -2.70 -19.69
N GLU A 70 10.20 -2.44 -18.83
CA GLU A 70 11.58 -2.15 -19.24
C GLU A 70 12.18 -3.28 -20.09
N LEU A 71 11.97 -4.52 -19.70
CA LEU A 71 12.50 -5.70 -20.38
C LEU A 71 11.60 -6.19 -21.53
N GLY A 72 10.46 -5.56 -21.78
CA GLY A 72 9.49 -5.98 -22.79
C GLY A 72 8.96 -7.39 -22.59
N LEU A 73 8.83 -7.85 -21.33
CA LEU A 73 8.38 -9.19 -21.02
C LEU A 73 6.85 -9.32 -21.17
N PRO A 74 6.35 -10.47 -21.65
CA PRO A 74 4.92 -10.72 -21.69
C PRO A 74 4.39 -10.90 -20.26
N ALA A 75 3.55 -9.98 -19.78
CA ALA A 75 2.93 -10.14 -18.49
C ALA A 75 1.90 -11.29 -18.46
N PRO A 76 1.70 -11.98 -17.32
CA PRO A 76 0.67 -13.00 -17.19
C PRO A 76 -0.73 -12.38 -17.31
N ALA A 77 -1.68 -13.15 -17.87
CA ALA A 77 -3.07 -12.72 -17.94
C ALA A 77 -3.71 -12.75 -16.54
N LEU A 78 -4.08 -11.58 -16.04
CA LEU A 78 -4.69 -11.41 -14.72
C LEU A 78 -6.11 -10.81 -14.88
N LYS A 79 -6.99 -11.13 -13.94
CA LYS A 79 -8.30 -10.47 -13.82
C LYS A 79 -8.19 -9.18 -13.01
N VAL A 80 -7.32 -9.15 -12.00
CA VAL A 80 -7.17 -8.02 -11.07
C VAL A 80 -5.86 -8.12 -10.29
N ILE A 81 -5.32 -6.97 -9.92
CA ILE A 81 -4.27 -6.81 -8.89
C ILE A 81 -4.95 -6.24 -7.64
N ILE A 82 -4.69 -6.85 -6.48
CA ILE A 82 -5.20 -6.43 -5.18
C ILE A 82 -4.03 -5.93 -4.35
N CYS A 83 -4.00 -4.64 -4.09
CA CYS A 83 -2.98 -3.98 -3.29
C CYS A 83 -3.41 -3.87 -1.83
N ASN A 84 -2.49 -4.13 -0.91
CA ASN A 84 -2.72 -4.06 0.52
C ASN A 84 -1.52 -3.48 1.27
N SER A 85 -1.72 -3.15 2.55
CA SER A 85 -0.71 -2.73 3.53
C SER A 85 -0.05 -1.36 3.29
N GLU A 86 -0.11 -0.83 2.10
CA GLU A 86 0.37 0.50 1.70
C GLU A 86 -0.70 1.18 0.86
N GLN A 87 -0.69 2.51 0.84
CA GLN A 87 -1.53 3.28 -0.07
C GLN A 87 -1.04 3.11 -1.51
N VAL A 88 -1.96 2.99 -2.46
CA VAL A 88 -1.64 2.90 -3.89
C VAL A 88 -1.42 4.30 -4.44
N LEU A 89 -0.17 4.65 -4.77
CA LEU A 89 0.15 5.91 -5.41
C LEU A 89 -0.23 5.90 -6.91
N GLU A 90 -0.59 7.06 -7.44
CA GLU A 90 -1.09 7.19 -8.81
C GLU A 90 -0.10 6.67 -9.87
N HIS A 91 1.20 6.95 -9.70
CA HIS A 91 2.23 6.45 -10.61
C HIS A 91 2.39 4.93 -10.55
N GLN A 92 2.29 4.34 -9.35
CA GLN A 92 2.34 2.88 -9.15
C GLN A 92 1.14 2.20 -9.84
N ARG A 93 -0.06 2.77 -9.66
CA ARG A 93 -1.28 2.29 -10.32
C ARG A 93 -1.12 2.30 -11.84
N LYS A 94 -0.60 3.39 -12.40
CA LYS A 94 -0.35 3.50 -13.84
C LYS A 94 0.61 2.43 -14.35
N LEU A 95 1.75 2.23 -13.68
CA LEU A 95 2.72 1.19 -14.03
C LEU A 95 2.10 -0.20 -14.02
N MET A 96 1.37 -0.54 -12.94
CA MET A 96 0.74 -1.85 -12.83
C MET A 96 -0.34 -2.08 -13.91
N VAL A 97 -1.18 -1.07 -14.17
CA VAL A 97 -2.19 -1.15 -15.23
C VAL A 97 -1.55 -1.29 -16.60
N GLU A 98 -0.47 -0.56 -16.86
CA GLU A 98 0.26 -0.62 -18.12
C GLU A 98 0.93 -1.98 -18.34
N ALA A 99 1.57 -2.53 -17.34
CA ALA A 99 2.26 -3.82 -17.44
C ALA A 99 1.28 -5.00 -17.54
N PHE A 100 0.29 -5.07 -16.66
CA PHE A 100 -0.57 -6.25 -16.51
C PHE A 100 -1.90 -6.16 -17.25
N LYS A 101 -2.26 -4.97 -17.78
CA LYS A 101 -3.51 -4.74 -18.54
C LYS A 101 -4.79 -5.19 -17.81
N CYS A 102 -4.82 -5.03 -16.49
CA CYS A 102 -5.95 -5.39 -15.64
C CYS A 102 -6.22 -4.30 -14.58
N PRO A 103 -7.41 -4.29 -13.95
CA PRO A 103 -7.72 -3.39 -12.86
C PRO A 103 -6.76 -3.58 -11.67
N VAL A 104 -6.45 -2.47 -10.98
CA VAL A 104 -5.73 -2.44 -9.70
C VAL A 104 -6.70 -1.94 -8.65
N ILE A 105 -6.88 -2.71 -7.58
CA ILE A 105 -7.80 -2.44 -6.48
C ILE A 105 -7.00 -2.27 -5.20
N GLU A 106 -7.29 -1.21 -4.46
CA GLU A 106 -6.74 -0.96 -3.14
C GLU A 106 -7.62 -1.58 -2.05
N THR A 107 -6.98 -2.09 -1.00
CA THR A 107 -7.66 -2.57 0.21
C THR A 107 -7.01 -1.97 1.45
N TYR A 108 -7.83 -1.62 2.43
CA TYR A 108 -7.40 -1.25 3.76
C TYR A 108 -7.74 -2.36 4.76
N GLY A 109 -6.82 -2.64 5.66
CA GLY A 109 -6.99 -3.64 6.72
C GLY A 109 -5.71 -3.83 7.52
N MET A 110 -5.81 -4.64 8.55
CA MET A 110 -4.69 -4.99 9.43
C MET A 110 -4.80 -6.46 9.84
N ALA A 111 -3.70 -7.02 10.33
CA ALA A 111 -3.63 -8.43 10.74
C ALA A 111 -4.60 -8.76 11.89
N GLU A 112 -4.90 -7.78 12.73
CA GLU A 112 -5.86 -7.89 13.85
C GLU A 112 -7.33 -7.96 13.40
N ILE A 113 -7.62 -7.65 12.13
CA ILE A 113 -8.96 -7.70 11.50
C ILE A 113 -10.00 -6.90 12.33
N THR A 114 -9.64 -5.69 12.75
CA THR A 114 -10.53 -4.81 13.52
C THR A 114 -11.34 -3.85 12.65
N ALA A 115 -10.92 -3.65 11.40
CA ALA A 115 -11.65 -2.98 10.35
C ALA A 115 -11.15 -3.44 8.98
N ALA A 116 -11.97 -3.29 7.96
CA ALA A 116 -11.59 -3.57 6.59
C ALA A 116 -12.32 -2.66 5.62
N ALA A 117 -11.67 -2.36 4.50
CA ALA A 117 -12.27 -1.66 3.37
C ALA A 117 -11.67 -2.16 2.06
N SER A 118 -12.42 -2.04 0.96
CA SER A 118 -11.94 -2.36 -0.38
C SER A 118 -12.50 -1.41 -1.41
N GLU A 119 -11.67 -1.11 -2.40
CA GLU A 119 -12.01 -0.29 -3.54
C GLU A 119 -13.02 -1.02 -4.44
N CYS A 120 -14.00 -0.30 -4.95
CA CYS A 120 -14.96 -0.79 -5.92
C CYS A 120 -14.53 -0.47 -7.36
N THR A 121 -15.29 -0.92 -8.34
CA THR A 121 -15.03 -0.65 -9.76
C THR A 121 -15.13 0.82 -10.16
N ALA A 122 -15.71 1.66 -9.32
CA ALA A 122 -15.77 3.13 -9.50
C ALA A 122 -14.62 3.86 -8.77
N GLY A 123 -13.61 3.15 -8.28
CA GLY A 123 -12.46 3.75 -7.58
C GLY A 123 -12.77 4.28 -6.18
N THR A 124 -13.88 3.84 -5.57
CA THR A 124 -14.26 4.26 -4.22
C THR A 124 -13.96 3.16 -3.22
N LEU A 125 -13.23 3.51 -2.16
CA LEU A 125 -12.96 2.62 -1.04
C LEU A 125 -14.20 2.54 -0.13
N HIS A 126 -14.75 1.36 0.04
CA HIS A 126 -15.93 1.08 0.89
C HIS A 126 -15.54 0.34 2.15
N THR A 127 -16.01 0.81 3.29
CA THR A 127 -15.87 0.11 4.57
C THR A 127 -16.73 -1.15 4.59
N TRP A 128 -16.22 -2.19 5.24
CA TRP A 128 -16.95 -3.42 5.54
C TRP A 128 -17.42 -3.39 7.01
N PRO A 129 -18.69 -2.99 7.26
CA PRO A 129 -19.19 -2.84 8.63
C PRO A 129 -19.18 -4.13 9.43
N GLU A 130 -19.21 -5.26 8.73
CA GLU A 130 -19.20 -6.60 9.33
C GLU A 130 -17.83 -6.95 9.93
N ALA A 131 -16.75 -6.32 9.45
CA ALA A 131 -15.41 -6.56 9.98
C ALA A 131 -15.18 -5.89 11.33
N GLY A 132 -15.76 -4.71 11.55
CA GLY A 132 -15.58 -3.96 12.77
C GLY A 132 -16.22 -2.58 12.78
N ILE A 133 -16.20 -1.96 13.93
CA ILE A 133 -16.66 -0.59 14.14
C ILE A 133 -15.43 0.32 14.10
N LEU A 134 -15.46 1.32 13.25
CA LEU A 134 -14.42 2.36 13.13
C LEU A 134 -14.90 3.65 13.78
N GLU A 135 -14.19 4.09 14.79
CA GLU A 135 -14.32 5.38 15.46
C GLU A 135 -13.07 6.23 15.16
N VAL A 136 -13.18 7.54 15.26
CA VAL A 136 -12.06 8.48 15.15
C VAL A 136 -11.91 9.26 16.44
N TYR A 137 -10.69 9.32 16.96
CA TYR A 137 -10.37 10.01 18.21
C TYR A 137 -9.42 11.17 17.94
N HIS A 138 -9.77 12.37 18.39
CA HIS A 138 -8.93 13.56 18.32
C HIS A 138 -8.06 13.63 19.59
N PRO A 139 -6.76 13.32 19.53
CA PRO A 139 -5.94 13.18 20.73
C PRO A 139 -5.68 14.52 21.46
N GLU A 140 -5.64 15.64 20.72
CA GLU A 140 -5.37 16.96 21.28
C GLU A 140 -6.57 17.52 22.06
N GLU A 141 -7.79 17.23 21.61
CA GLU A 141 -9.04 17.64 22.25
C GLU A 141 -9.59 16.59 23.21
N ALA A 142 -9.01 15.39 23.18
CA ALA A 142 -9.42 14.21 23.97
C ALA A 142 -10.90 13.81 23.77
N VAL A 143 -11.39 13.93 22.52
CA VAL A 143 -12.78 13.63 22.16
C VAL A 143 -12.88 12.64 21.01
N TYR A 144 -14.00 11.89 20.96
CA TYR A 144 -14.37 11.13 19.78
C TYR A 144 -15.05 12.05 18.77
N VAL A 145 -14.63 11.91 17.52
CA VAL A 145 -15.14 12.71 16.40
C VAL A 145 -16.46 12.14 15.91
N ASN A 146 -17.47 12.98 15.78
CA ASN A 146 -18.80 12.63 15.25
C ASN A 146 -19.10 13.35 13.92
N GLU A 147 -18.20 14.22 13.47
CA GLU A 147 -18.37 15.02 12.25
C GLU A 147 -17.53 14.47 11.10
N LYS A 148 -18.07 14.54 9.87
CA LYS A 148 -17.39 14.09 8.68
C LYS A 148 -16.22 15.01 8.34
N GLY A 149 -15.13 14.42 7.82
CA GLY A 149 -13.97 15.16 7.34
C GLY A 149 -13.02 15.66 8.43
N ILE A 150 -13.35 15.50 9.70
CA ILE A 150 -12.41 15.75 10.80
C ILE A 150 -11.53 14.50 10.96
N GLU A 151 -10.23 14.72 11.02
CA GLU A 151 -9.23 13.68 11.05
C GLU A 151 -8.71 13.45 12.48
N GLY A 152 -8.46 12.19 12.79
CA GLY A 152 -7.93 11.78 14.08
C GLY A 152 -7.35 10.38 14.03
N ASP A 153 -7.01 9.85 15.19
CA ASP A 153 -6.52 8.48 15.32
C ASP A 153 -7.67 7.49 15.14
N PHE A 154 -7.45 6.45 14.36
CA PHE A 154 -8.41 5.38 14.23
C PHE A 154 -8.47 4.55 15.52
N VAL A 155 -9.70 4.33 15.98
CA VAL A 155 -10.04 3.49 17.11
C VAL A 155 -11.06 2.46 16.65
N MET A 156 -10.72 1.19 16.79
CA MET A 156 -11.46 0.12 16.11
C MET A 156 -11.90 -0.96 17.09
N THR A 157 -13.11 -1.47 16.89
CA THR A 157 -13.63 -2.64 17.61
C THR A 157 -13.86 -3.77 16.61
N GLY A 158 -13.09 -4.85 16.72
CA GLY A 158 -13.18 -6.00 15.82
C GLY A 158 -14.41 -6.87 16.13
N LEU A 159 -15.08 -7.36 15.10
CA LEU A 159 -16.26 -8.22 15.21
C LEU A 159 -16.03 -9.65 14.75
N LEU A 160 -14.88 -9.95 14.13
CA LEU A 160 -14.63 -11.25 13.47
C LEU A 160 -13.76 -12.21 14.27
N ASN A 161 -13.05 -11.73 15.29
CA ASN A 161 -12.13 -12.57 16.08
C ASN A 161 -12.57 -12.68 17.53
N PRO A 162 -13.39 -13.69 17.88
CA PRO A 162 -13.86 -13.87 19.26
C PRO A 162 -12.79 -14.35 20.23
N ASP A 163 -11.70 -14.97 19.73
CA ASP A 163 -10.61 -15.46 20.56
C ASP A 163 -9.68 -14.35 21.04
N MET A 164 -9.65 -13.22 20.32
CA MET A 164 -8.92 -12.00 20.69
C MET A 164 -9.81 -10.78 20.43
N PRO A 165 -10.80 -10.51 21.28
CA PRO A 165 -11.74 -9.39 21.10
C PRO A 165 -11.01 -8.07 21.37
N LEU A 166 -10.69 -7.35 20.33
CA LEU A 166 -10.11 -6.02 20.41
C LEU A 166 -11.23 -4.97 20.44
N ILE A 167 -11.41 -4.34 21.59
CA ILE A 167 -12.41 -3.31 21.81
C ILE A 167 -11.73 -1.96 21.94
N ARG A 168 -12.11 -1.00 21.07
CA ARG A 168 -11.53 0.35 21.02
C ARG A 168 -10.00 0.33 20.92
N TYR A 169 -9.50 -0.53 20.04
CA TYR A 169 -8.07 -0.68 19.76
C TYR A 169 -7.58 0.46 18.85
N ARG A 170 -6.51 1.14 19.29
CA ARG A 170 -5.81 2.15 18.48
C ARG A 170 -4.71 1.46 17.70
N ASN A 171 -4.89 1.30 16.40
CA ASN A 171 -3.93 0.60 15.54
C ASN A 171 -2.73 1.46 15.10
N GLY A 172 -2.78 2.76 15.39
CA GLY A 172 -1.75 3.74 15.00
C GLY A 172 -1.97 4.39 13.64
N ASP A 173 -3.04 4.10 12.92
CA ASP A 173 -3.40 4.79 11.69
C ASP A 173 -4.26 6.02 12.00
N ARG A 174 -4.26 6.99 11.07
CA ARG A 174 -5.05 8.23 11.12
C ARG A 174 -5.89 8.40 9.88
N GLY A 175 -7.01 9.09 10.07
CA GLY A 175 -7.91 9.45 8.98
C GLY A 175 -9.22 10.02 9.48
N SER A 176 -10.23 10.01 8.64
CA SER A 176 -11.57 10.51 8.96
C SER A 176 -12.64 9.42 8.97
N LEU A 177 -13.79 9.74 9.59
CA LEU A 177 -14.93 8.82 9.68
C LEU A 177 -15.45 8.41 8.29
N PRO A 178 -15.95 7.16 8.16
CA PRO A 178 -16.68 6.73 6.97
C PRO A 178 -17.93 7.58 6.72
N ASP A 179 -18.24 7.82 5.45
CA ASP A 179 -19.47 8.50 5.05
C ASP A 179 -20.57 7.49 4.74
N TRP A 180 -21.54 7.36 5.64
CA TRP A 180 -22.69 6.47 5.53
C TRP A 180 -23.78 6.95 4.58
N GLU A 181 -23.79 8.24 4.24
CA GLU A 181 -24.82 8.86 3.38
C GLU A 181 -24.36 8.99 1.93
N ALA A 182 -23.04 8.90 1.69
CA ALA A 182 -22.49 9.05 0.35
C ALA A 182 -22.95 7.92 -0.57
N ARG A 183 -23.50 8.29 -1.72
CA ARG A 183 -23.82 7.35 -2.80
C ARG A 183 -22.59 7.11 -3.66
N CYS A 184 -22.44 5.87 -4.12
CA CYS A 184 -21.39 5.48 -5.05
C CYS A 184 -22.02 4.97 -6.36
N GLU A 185 -21.40 5.30 -7.48
CA GLU A 185 -21.82 4.84 -8.82
C GLU A 185 -21.77 3.33 -8.98
N CYS A 186 -21.01 2.62 -8.13
CA CYS A 186 -20.99 1.15 -8.13
C CYS A 186 -22.30 0.51 -7.65
N GLY A 187 -23.26 1.28 -7.14
CA GLY A 187 -24.56 0.83 -6.64
C GLY A 187 -24.56 0.16 -5.27
N ARG A 188 -23.39 0.05 -4.61
CA ARG A 188 -23.30 -0.50 -3.24
C ARG A 188 -23.82 0.52 -2.23
N SER A 189 -24.52 0.02 -1.20
CA SER A 189 -24.96 0.81 -0.04
C SER A 189 -23.95 0.81 1.11
N LEU A 190 -22.76 0.27 0.89
CA LEU A 190 -21.69 0.30 1.89
C LEU A 190 -21.17 1.74 2.07
N PRO A 191 -20.82 2.15 3.30
CA PRO A 191 -20.28 3.48 3.54
C PRO A 191 -18.98 3.69 2.77
N ARG A 192 -18.77 4.91 2.31
CA ARG A 192 -17.49 5.29 1.72
C ARG A 192 -16.48 5.46 2.85
N PHE A 193 -15.33 4.82 2.72
CA PHE A 193 -14.24 5.01 3.67
C PHE A 193 -13.81 6.48 3.65
N GLY A 194 -13.44 7.01 4.82
CA GLY A 194 -12.91 8.36 4.91
C GLY A 194 -11.47 8.48 4.36
N SER A 195 -10.82 9.58 4.67
CA SER A 195 -9.39 9.70 4.33
C SER A 195 -8.54 8.74 5.15
N ILE A 196 -7.42 8.30 4.57
CA ILE A 196 -6.35 7.59 5.28
C ILE A 196 -5.11 8.45 5.16
N GLN A 197 -4.53 8.86 6.30
CA GLN A 197 -3.32 9.68 6.35
C GLN A 197 -2.05 8.86 6.58
N GLY A 198 -2.18 7.55 6.85
CA GLY A 198 -1.06 6.69 7.24
C GLY A 198 -0.88 6.63 8.76
N ARG A 199 0.32 6.24 9.18
CA ARG A 199 0.60 5.95 10.60
C ARG A 199 1.02 7.18 11.37
N THR A 200 0.59 7.27 12.63
CA THR A 200 0.95 8.37 13.55
C THR A 200 2.46 8.47 13.84
N LYS A 201 3.23 7.41 13.57
CA LYS A 201 4.69 7.38 13.74
C LYS A 201 5.45 7.88 12.51
N ASP A 202 4.82 7.90 11.34
CA ASP A 202 5.42 8.34 10.09
C ASP A 202 5.06 9.82 9.88
N LEU A 203 5.60 10.67 10.74
CA LEU A 203 5.33 12.10 10.76
C LEU A 203 6.63 12.92 10.76
N ILE A 204 6.56 14.11 10.18
CA ILE A 204 7.56 15.17 10.34
C ILE A 204 7.03 16.24 11.27
N LEU A 205 7.90 16.73 12.15
CA LEU A 205 7.65 17.89 12.99
C LEU A 205 8.23 19.14 12.33
N THR A 206 7.39 20.15 12.07
CA THR A 206 7.88 21.45 11.60
C THR A 206 8.36 22.31 12.75
N ALA A 207 9.20 23.31 12.46
CA ALA A 207 9.75 24.20 13.49
C ALA A 207 8.68 24.99 14.26
N ASP A 208 7.50 25.20 13.66
CA ASP A 208 6.33 25.84 14.27
C ASP A 208 5.41 24.84 15.01
N GLY A 209 5.85 23.58 15.16
CA GLY A 209 5.15 22.55 15.94
C GLY A 209 4.05 21.79 15.19
N ARG A 210 3.84 22.06 13.89
CA ARG A 210 2.87 21.29 13.10
C ARG A 210 3.39 19.87 12.83
N LYS A 211 2.46 18.93 12.72
CA LYS A 211 2.73 17.53 12.36
C LYS A 211 2.31 17.29 10.92
N LEU A 212 3.22 16.81 10.07
CA LEU A 212 2.96 16.42 8.69
C LEU A 212 3.00 14.90 8.60
N TYR A 213 1.91 14.27 8.16
CA TYR A 213 1.73 12.82 8.18
C TYR A 213 1.91 12.15 6.82
N ILE A 214 1.70 12.85 5.72
CA ILE A 214 1.83 12.30 4.36
C ILE A 214 2.94 13.04 3.64
N LEU A 215 4.02 12.31 3.34
CA LEU A 215 5.18 12.87 2.68
C LEU A 215 5.41 12.30 1.28
N ASP A 216 4.63 11.26 0.91
CA ASP A 216 4.78 10.60 -0.40
C ASP A 216 4.55 11.58 -1.56
N SER A 217 3.68 12.56 -1.36
CA SER A 217 3.37 13.57 -2.37
C SER A 217 4.55 14.48 -2.74
N ILE A 218 5.55 14.65 -1.86
CA ILE A 218 6.72 15.48 -2.16
C ILE A 218 7.66 14.85 -3.20
N PHE A 219 7.57 13.54 -3.37
CA PHE A 219 8.37 12.79 -4.33
C PHE A 219 7.61 12.49 -5.64
N ASN A 220 6.34 12.88 -5.74
CA ASN A 220 5.54 12.65 -6.94
C ASN A 220 6.10 13.39 -8.16
N GLY A 221 6.25 12.66 -9.25
CA GLY A 221 6.76 13.18 -10.52
C GLY A 221 8.29 13.30 -10.59
N LEU A 222 9.03 12.87 -9.57
CA LEU A 222 10.47 12.75 -9.63
C LEU A 222 10.87 11.39 -10.25
N PRO A 223 12.01 11.32 -10.96
CA PRO A 223 12.52 10.09 -11.57
C PRO A 223 13.21 9.18 -10.53
N ILE A 224 12.46 8.75 -9.53
CA ILE A 224 12.94 7.91 -8.43
C ILE A 224 12.09 6.65 -8.29
N VAL A 225 12.72 5.55 -7.90
CA VAL A 225 12.06 4.27 -7.61
C VAL A 225 11.58 4.24 -6.15
N GLU A 226 12.44 4.76 -5.24
CA GLU A 226 12.20 4.72 -3.80
C GLU A 226 12.81 5.95 -3.13
N ALA A 227 12.15 6.44 -2.07
CA ALA A 227 12.66 7.53 -1.24
C ALA A 227 12.41 7.25 0.23
N GLN A 228 13.36 7.63 1.07
CA GLN A 228 13.22 7.66 2.53
C GLN A 228 13.59 9.03 3.04
N LEU A 229 12.68 9.68 3.77
CA LEU A 229 12.95 10.94 4.47
C LEU A 229 13.21 10.66 5.95
N ILE A 230 14.36 11.09 6.44
CA ILE A 230 14.76 10.93 7.83
C ILE A 230 14.89 12.33 8.43
N GLN A 231 14.10 12.63 9.44
CA GLN A 231 14.25 13.87 10.21
C GLN A 231 15.26 13.67 11.34
N GLU A 232 16.41 14.33 11.25
CA GLU A 232 17.44 14.29 12.29
C GLU A 232 17.23 15.36 13.37
N SER A 233 16.66 16.50 12.98
CA SER A 233 16.27 17.60 13.88
C SER A 233 15.09 18.37 13.29
N LEU A 234 14.58 19.39 13.98
CA LEU A 234 13.48 20.23 13.47
C LEU A 234 13.83 20.99 12.17
N SER A 235 15.11 21.14 11.87
CA SER A 235 15.60 21.88 10.69
C SER A 235 16.54 21.07 9.79
N SER A 236 16.78 19.79 10.11
CA SER A 236 17.70 18.93 9.35
C SER A 236 17.01 17.65 8.91
N PHE A 237 17.11 17.37 7.61
CA PHE A 237 16.55 16.19 6.99
C PHE A 237 17.60 15.48 6.14
N VAL A 238 17.58 14.16 6.16
CA VAL A 238 18.32 13.32 5.23
C VAL A 238 17.32 12.65 4.31
N VAL A 239 17.49 12.83 3.02
CA VAL A 239 16.71 12.14 1.98
C VAL A 239 17.58 11.06 1.36
N LYS A 240 17.17 9.81 1.48
CA LYS A 240 17.77 8.68 0.76
C LYS A 240 16.93 8.39 -0.46
N LEU A 241 17.56 8.31 -1.63
CA LEU A 241 16.86 8.13 -2.91
C LEU A 241 17.44 6.94 -3.66
N VAL A 242 16.57 6.19 -4.32
CA VAL A 242 16.92 5.23 -5.37
C VAL A 242 16.44 5.82 -6.69
N PRO A 243 17.35 6.31 -7.55
CA PRO A 243 16.97 6.90 -8.83
C PRO A 243 16.44 5.86 -9.81
N LEU A 244 15.59 6.29 -10.74
CA LEU A 244 15.00 5.43 -11.76
C LEU A 244 16.04 4.94 -12.76
N ASP A 245 17.08 5.75 -13.03
CA ASP A 245 18.22 5.36 -13.84
C ASP A 245 19.54 5.48 -13.04
N HIS A 246 20.49 4.58 -13.33
CA HIS A 246 21.78 4.55 -12.66
C HIS A 246 22.82 5.51 -13.30
N THR A 247 22.43 6.35 -14.25
CA THR A 247 23.36 7.18 -15.05
C THR A 247 23.72 8.51 -14.39
N GLY A 248 23.18 8.82 -13.22
CA GLY A 248 23.54 10.01 -12.43
C GLY A 248 23.01 11.34 -12.98
N SER A 249 22.40 11.36 -14.16
CA SER A 249 21.85 12.58 -14.77
C SER A 249 20.57 13.09 -14.08
N SER A 250 19.89 12.25 -13.32
CA SER A 250 18.66 12.62 -12.62
C SER A 250 18.87 13.38 -11.30
N LEU A 251 20.06 13.30 -10.70
CA LEU A 251 20.37 14.02 -9.45
C LEU A 251 20.52 15.54 -9.64
N ALA A 252 20.95 15.98 -10.83
CA ALA A 252 21.11 17.41 -11.14
C ALA A 252 19.76 18.17 -11.22
N GLU A 253 18.65 17.49 -11.53
CA GLU A 253 17.31 18.07 -11.55
C GLU A 253 16.68 18.17 -10.16
N LEU A 254 17.14 17.38 -9.20
CA LEU A 254 16.66 17.38 -7.81
C LEU A 254 17.18 18.56 -7.00
N ASP A 255 18.37 19.08 -7.33
CA ASP A 255 18.97 20.24 -6.68
C ASP A 255 18.33 21.58 -7.13
N ALA A 256 17.51 21.60 -8.16
CA ALA A 256 16.94 22.80 -8.77
C ALA A 256 15.50 23.12 -8.37
N LYS A 257 14.89 22.36 -7.49
CA LYS A 257 13.51 22.54 -6.98
C LYS A 257 13.46 22.57 -5.46
#